data_a114df3189a70d5f47454c94d1b06677
#
_entry.id   a114df3189a70d5f47454c94d1b06677
#
_cell.length_a   1.000
_cell.length_b   1.000
_cell.length_c   1.000
_cell.angle_alpha   90.00
_cell.angle_beta   90.00
_cell.angle_gamma   90.00
#
_symmetry.space_group_name_H-M   'P 1'
#
loop_
_entity.id
_entity.type
_entity.pdbx_description
1 polymer ?
#
loop_
_entity_poly.entity_id
_entity_poly.type
_entity_poly.pdbx_seq_one_letter_code
_entity_poly.pdbx_strand_id
1 'polypeptide(L)'
;MSHRINKVAVLGSGTMGAQIAAHCANAGLEVLLLDIAPKELIAQEQARGLSLESKAVKNRIVNAGLEAAKKIKPAAFFSPRVAGLITTGIFDDDLEKVSGVDWIIEAIVEKLDIKRDLLARVELFRKAGTIVSSNTSGIPIKAMAEGMSDDFRKHFLGTHFFNPPRYLKLLEVIPTADTLPQVVAEIADLCDRRLGKGIVFAKDTPNFIANRIATFSSLNAVRVMIDGGYSIEEVDAMTGPVVGRPKSASFRTTDIVGLDTALYVAENLYAAVPDDERRDVLVPPDFMREMVKRGWTGNKAGQGFYKKQRGEGGKTEYLVLDYNSMEYKPAQKVRIPSLDAAKAIDDTVERIRTLVYGKDRVGEFLWKTISANLIYTSNRIPEIADDIVNIDNAVKWGFNHEFGTFELWDVIGVEKSVAKMREDGLEIPPLVQKLLDSGKKSFYEHREGRTFYFDVATGDYKEVEPRPGVTILKSIKEQTKVIKKNASASLIDLGDGVACLEFHSKMNAIGADTISMMNYSVKEVGENFEALVIGNQSENFSVGANIMMLLLGTGRRVGRDRHFGAAVSEREHESQVFGEACSRGASRHGAGRRLRDHDAWRQGSRLG
;
A
#
# COMPACT_ATOMS: atom_id res chain seq x y z
N MET A 1 17.27 25.73 -6.97
CA MET A 1 15.83 25.79 -7.28
C MET A 1 15.40 24.35 -7.53
N SER A 2 14.50 23.76 -6.72
CA SER A 2 14.00 22.41 -6.99
C SER A 2 13.24 22.42 -8.33
N HIS A 3 13.63 21.60 -9.27
CA HIS A 3 12.89 21.38 -10.51
C HIS A 3 11.53 20.81 -10.15
N ARG A 4 10.47 21.58 -10.38
CA ARG A 4 9.12 21.12 -10.11
C ARG A 4 8.68 20.17 -11.22
N ILE A 5 8.65 18.86 -10.96
CA ILE A 5 8.16 17.86 -11.89
C ILE A 5 6.67 18.09 -12.16
N ASN A 6 6.32 18.34 -13.42
CA ASN A 6 4.94 18.56 -13.90
C ASN A 6 4.58 17.64 -15.06
N LYS A 7 5.57 17.16 -15.81
CA LYS A 7 5.39 16.32 -16.99
C LYS A 7 6.15 15.00 -16.81
N VAL A 8 5.47 13.90 -17.08
CA VAL A 8 6.01 12.54 -16.90
C VAL A 8 5.81 11.76 -18.20
N ALA A 9 6.83 11.01 -18.62
CA ALA A 9 6.66 9.96 -19.61
C ALA A 9 6.60 8.60 -18.94
N VAL A 10 5.65 7.76 -19.33
CA VAL A 10 5.57 6.35 -18.92
C VAL A 10 5.78 5.48 -20.14
N LEU A 11 6.80 4.65 -20.09
CA LEU A 11 7.21 3.77 -21.18
C LEU A 11 6.70 2.35 -20.91
N GLY A 12 5.75 1.91 -21.73
CA GLY A 12 4.98 0.69 -21.55
C GLY A 12 3.57 0.96 -21.05
N SER A 13 2.55 0.43 -21.74
CA SER A 13 1.13 0.56 -21.41
C SER A 13 0.50 -0.73 -20.88
N GLY A 14 1.34 -1.67 -20.44
CA GLY A 14 0.89 -2.87 -19.75
C GLY A 14 0.16 -2.56 -18.43
N THR A 15 -0.17 -3.60 -17.69
CA THR A 15 -0.96 -3.47 -16.43
C THR A 15 -0.37 -2.44 -15.48
N MET A 16 0.94 -2.42 -15.27
CA MET A 16 1.58 -1.45 -14.37
C MET A 16 1.69 -0.07 -15.00
N GLY A 17 2.25 0.03 -16.21
CA GLY A 17 2.52 1.33 -16.83
C GLY A 17 1.25 2.16 -17.06
N ALA A 18 0.17 1.57 -17.57
CA ALA A 18 -1.10 2.28 -17.74
C ALA A 18 -1.72 2.75 -16.40
N GLN A 19 -1.58 1.97 -15.32
CA GLN A 19 -2.05 2.37 -14.00
C GLN A 19 -1.14 3.40 -13.32
N ILE A 20 0.18 3.34 -13.53
CA ILE A 20 1.13 4.38 -13.08
C ILE A 20 0.82 5.70 -13.80
N ALA A 21 0.62 5.66 -15.11
CA ALA A 21 0.20 6.82 -15.89
C ALA A 21 -1.11 7.43 -15.36
N ALA A 22 -2.11 6.58 -15.06
CA ALA A 22 -3.36 7.02 -14.46
C ALA A 22 -3.13 7.65 -13.08
N HIS A 23 -2.24 7.09 -12.26
CA HIS A 23 -1.94 7.61 -10.92
C HIS A 23 -1.21 8.96 -10.97
N CYS A 24 -0.25 9.12 -11.87
CA CYS A 24 0.39 10.41 -12.14
C CYS A 24 -0.63 11.47 -12.62
N ALA A 25 -1.53 11.09 -13.54
CA ALA A 25 -2.59 11.97 -14.00
C ALA A 25 -3.57 12.35 -12.87
N ASN A 26 -3.91 11.42 -11.96
CA ASN A 26 -4.72 11.71 -10.76
C ASN A 26 -4.08 12.79 -9.88
N ALA A 27 -2.75 12.88 -9.85
CA ALA A 27 -2.00 13.91 -9.14
C ALA A 27 -1.85 15.23 -9.92
N GLY A 28 -2.52 15.34 -11.09
CA GLY A 28 -2.49 16.54 -11.92
C GLY A 28 -1.23 16.71 -12.76
N LEU A 29 -0.47 15.62 -13.00
CA LEU A 29 0.68 15.63 -13.90
C LEU A 29 0.23 15.41 -15.35
N GLU A 30 0.86 16.11 -16.30
CA GLU A 30 0.72 15.79 -17.72
C GLU A 30 1.53 14.50 -18.01
N VAL A 31 0.90 13.54 -18.70
CA VAL A 31 1.51 12.24 -18.93
C VAL A 31 1.62 11.91 -20.40
N LEU A 32 2.81 11.54 -20.85
CA LEU A 32 3.07 10.93 -22.14
C LEU A 32 3.18 9.41 -21.94
N LEU A 33 2.20 8.65 -22.43
CA LEU A 33 2.19 7.18 -22.34
C LEU A 33 2.61 6.61 -23.69
N LEU A 34 3.74 5.91 -23.74
CA LEU A 34 4.30 5.33 -24.95
C LEU A 34 4.37 3.80 -24.89
N ASP A 35 4.17 3.14 -26.02
CA ASP A 35 4.38 1.69 -26.15
C ASP A 35 4.89 1.34 -27.57
N ILE A 36 5.07 0.06 -27.84
CA ILE A 36 5.41 -0.45 -29.16
C ILE A 36 4.23 -0.37 -30.12
N ALA A 37 4.51 -0.25 -31.41
CA ALA A 37 3.52 -0.49 -32.45
C ALA A 37 3.23 -2.00 -32.59
N PRO A 38 2.00 -2.41 -32.98
CA PRO A 38 1.72 -3.80 -33.29
C PRO A 38 2.44 -4.23 -34.58
N LYS A 39 2.86 -5.50 -34.60
CA LYS A 39 3.58 -6.09 -35.76
C LYS A 39 2.63 -6.66 -36.82
N GLU A 40 1.35 -6.87 -36.49
CA GLU A 40 0.37 -7.51 -37.35
C GLU A 40 -0.99 -6.82 -37.24
N LEU A 41 -1.75 -6.86 -38.34
CA LEU A 41 -3.13 -6.38 -38.36
C LEU A 41 -4.07 -7.45 -37.77
N ILE A 42 -5.05 -7.01 -36.99
CA ILE A 42 -6.17 -7.87 -36.59
C ILE A 42 -7.25 -7.91 -37.69
N ALA A 43 -8.11 -8.94 -37.68
CA ALA A 43 -9.15 -9.15 -38.69
C ALA A 43 -10.06 -7.92 -38.92
N GLN A 44 -10.38 -7.18 -37.85
CA GLN A 44 -11.20 -5.97 -37.94
C GLN A 44 -10.50 -4.82 -38.70
N GLU A 45 -9.18 -4.71 -38.55
CA GLU A 45 -8.37 -3.69 -39.23
C GLU A 45 -8.21 -4.03 -40.72
N GLN A 46 -7.97 -5.32 -40.99
CA GLN A 46 -7.93 -5.83 -42.38
C GLN A 46 -9.24 -5.57 -43.11
N ALA A 47 -10.38 -5.87 -42.46
CA ALA A 47 -11.71 -5.64 -43.02
C ALA A 47 -12.02 -4.14 -43.31
N ARG A 48 -11.33 -3.22 -42.59
CA ARG A 48 -11.42 -1.77 -42.81
C ARG A 48 -10.40 -1.22 -43.80
N GLY A 49 -9.59 -2.07 -44.43
CA GLY A 49 -8.53 -1.67 -45.32
C GLY A 49 -7.40 -0.84 -44.70
N LEU A 50 -7.20 -0.98 -43.37
CA LEU A 50 -6.14 -0.28 -42.68
C LEU A 50 -4.78 -0.96 -42.92
N SER A 51 -3.70 -0.20 -42.82
CA SER A 51 -2.31 -0.68 -42.90
C SER A 51 -1.62 -0.54 -41.53
N LEU A 52 -0.46 -1.15 -41.37
CA LEU A 52 0.39 -0.98 -40.17
C LEU A 52 0.82 0.47 -39.97
N GLU A 53 0.86 1.28 -41.05
CA GLU A 53 1.19 2.71 -40.97
C GLU A 53 0.01 3.59 -40.54
N SER A 54 -1.20 3.04 -40.51
CA SER A 54 -2.37 3.77 -40.05
C SER A 54 -2.23 4.16 -38.58
N LYS A 55 -2.36 5.44 -38.23
CA LYS A 55 -2.22 5.94 -36.84
C LYS A 55 -3.07 5.17 -35.83
N ALA A 56 -4.29 4.77 -36.24
CA ALA A 56 -5.18 3.97 -35.38
C ALA A 56 -4.58 2.59 -35.05
N VAL A 57 -3.89 1.96 -36.03
CA VAL A 57 -3.22 0.67 -35.87
C VAL A 57 -1.96 0.84 -35.02
N LYS A 58 -1.09 1.80 -35.37
CA LYS A 58 0.13 2.08 -34.62
C LYS A 58 -0.13 2.26 -33.12
N ASN A 59 -1.16 3.01 -32.76
CA ASN A 59 -1.51 3.30 -31.36
C ASN A 59 -2.44 2.25 -30.71
N ARG A 60 -2.74 1.12 -31.35
CA ARG A 60 -3.68 0.12 -30.83
C ARG A 60 -3.27 -0.40 -29.45
N ILE A 61 -1.99 -0.75 -29.27
CA ILE A 61 -1.50 -1.34 -28.01
C ILE A 61 -1.60 -0.31 -26.89
N VAL A 62 -1.05 0.88 -27.08
CA VAL A 62 -1.06 1.92 -26.05
C VAL A 62 -2.48 2.36 -25.69
N ASN A 63 -3.36 2.51 -26.69
CA ASN A 63 -4.75 2.87 -26.45
C ASN A 63 -5.53 1.75 -25.74
N ALA A 64 -5.26 0.48 -26.07
CA ALA A 64 -5.88 -0.65 -25.38
C ALA A 64 -5.46 -0.69 -23.91
N GLY A 65 -4.18 -0.41 -23.60
CA GLY A 65 -3.69 -0.30 -22.22
C GLY A 65 -4.40 0.82 -21.44
N LEU A 66 -4.52 2.01 -22.04
CA LEU A 66 -5.24 3.13 -21.42
C LEU A 66 -6.72 2.82 -21.21
N GLU A 67 -7.40 2.21 -22.19
CA GLU A 67 -8.81 1.82 -22.09
C GLU A 67 -9.01 0.71 -21.02
N ALA A 68 -8.06 -0.22 -20.88
CA ALA A 68 -8.09 -1.19 -19.81
C ALA A 68 -7.98 -0.52 -18.42
N ALA A 69 -7.07 0.45 -18.27
CA ALA A 69 -6.93 1.22 -17.04
C ALA A 69 -8.18 2.04 -16.68
N LYS A 70 -8.95 2.52 -17.67
CA LYS A 70 -10.24 3.20 -17.43
C LYS A 70 -11.33 2.27 -16.88
N LYS A 71 -11.24 0.97 -17.16
CA LYS A 71 -12.28 -0.03 -16.84
C LYS A 71 -11.91 -0.93 -15.67
N ILE A 72 -10.65 -0.94 -15.24
CA ILE A 72 -10.15 -1.84 -14.20
C ILE A 72 -10.86 -1.59 -12.85
N LYS A 73 -11.00 -2.66 -12.08
CA LYS A 73 -11.52 -2.61 -10.70
C LYS A 73 -10.48 -3.20 -9.75
N PRO A 74 -10.15 -2.48 -8.67
CA PRO A 74 -10.62 -1.15 -8.28
C PRO A 74 -10.16 -0.08 -9.27
N ALA A 75 -10.89 1.06 -9.36
CA ALA A 75 -10.71 2.07 -10.39
C ALA A 75 -9.32 2.74 -10.34
N ALA A 76 -8.58 2.73 -11.46
CA ALA A 76 -7.27 3.41 -11.54
C ALA A 76 -7.42 4.94 -11.55
N PHE A 77 -8.48 5.47 -12.17
CA PHE A 77 -8.79 6.90 -12.19
C PHE A 77 -9.78 7.27 -11.08
N PHE A 78 -9.56 8.40 -10.41
CA PHE A 78 -10.57 8.91 -9.46
C PHE A 78 -11.71 9.65 -10.17
N SER A 79 -11.45 10.18 -11.37
CA SER A 79 -12.45 10.82 -12.23
C SER A 79 -12.13 10.54 -13.70
N PRO A 80 -13.13 10.26 -14.55
CA PRO A 80 -12.91 10.05 -15.98
C PRO A 80 -12.23 11.24 -16.68
N ARG A 81 -12.43 12.48 -16.19
CA ARG A 81 -11.86 13.71 -16.77
C ARG A 81 -10.33 13.71 -16.72
N VAL A 82 -9.74 13.08 -15.71
CA VAL A 82 -8.29 13.08 -15.49
C VAL A 82 -7.55 12.32 -16.59
N ALA A 83 -8.21 11.35 -17.23
CA ALA A 83 -7.63 10.63 -18.36
C ALA A 83 -7.26 11.56 -19.54
N GLY A 84 -7.85 12.77 -19.62
CA GLY A 84 -7.49 13.79 -20.60
C GLY A 84 -6.09 14.39 -20.42
N LEU A 85 -5.43 14.16 -19.27
CA LEU A 85 -4.03 14.56 -19.05
C LEU A 85 -3.03 13.57 -19.66
N ILE A 86 -3.51 12.43 -20.21
CA ILE A 86 -2.66 11.39 -20.79
C ILE A 86 -2.69 11.51 -22.30
N THR A 87 -1.53 11.76 -22.90
CA THR A 87 -1.30 11.68 -24.34
C THR A 87 -0.66 10.34 -24.67
N THR A 88 -1.17 9.63 -25.68
CA THR A 88 -0.64 8.34 -26.11
C THR A 88 0.20 8.47 -27.38
N GLY A 89 1.20 7.58 -27.55
CA GLY A 89 2.04 7.50 -28.74
C GLY A 89 2.82 6.17 -28.79
N ILE A 90 3.69 6.04 -29.78
CA ILE A 90 4.54 4.86 -29.94
C ILE A 90 6.02 5.22 -29.88
N PHE A 91 6.87 4.25 -29.48
CA PHE A 91 8.31 4.50 -29.36
C PHE A 91 8.96 4.95 -30.69
N ASP A 92 8.48 4.46 -31.82
CA ASP A 92 9.14 4.73 -33.10
C ASP A 92 8.84 6.13 -33.65
N ASP A 93 7.64 6.65 -33.39
CA ASP A 93 7.22 7.96 -33.90
C ASP A 93 7.32 9.10 -32.85
N ASP A 94 7.28 8.76 -31.53
CA ASP A 94 7.02 9.73 -30.47
C ASP A 94 8.08 9.76 -29.35
N LEU A 95 9.11 8.90 -29.41
CA LEU A 95 10.11 8.81 -28.33
C LEU A 95 10.87 10.13 -28.13
N GLU A 96 11.10 10.90 -29.20
CA GLU A 96 11.74 12.23 -29.11
C GLU A 96 11.04 13.21 -28.16
N LYS A 97 9.71 13.00 -27.93
CA LYS A 97 8.91 13.83 -27.02
C LYS A 97 9.31 13.70 -25.58
N VAL A 98 10.11 12.71 -25.20
CA VAL A 98 10.69 12.59 -23.83
C VAL A 98 11.62 13.76 -23.52
N SER A 99 12.11 14.49 -24.53
CA SER A 99 12.85 15.75 -24.35
C SER A 99 12.06 16.84 -23.64
N GLY A 100 10.72 16.72 -23.62
CA GLY A 100 9.80 17.69 -23.02
C GLY A 100 9.30 17.32 -21.63
N VAL A 101 9.78 16.23 -21.02
CA VAL A 101 9.31 15.78 -19.70
C VAL A 101 10.39 15.95 -18.60
N ASP A 102 9.94 15.94 -17.37
CA ASP A 102 10.79 16.10 -16.19
C ASP A 102 11.18 14.74 -15.58
N TRP A 103 10.34 13.72 -15.74
CA TRP A 103 10.56 12.36 -15.23
C TRP A 103 10.10 11.30 -16.24
N ILE A 104 10.91 10.29 -16.46
CA ILE A 104 10.65 9.16 -17.35
C ILE A 104 10.57 7.88 -16.51
N ILE A 105 9.47 7.15 -16.61
CA ILE A 105 9.22 5.90 -15.87
C ILE A 105 9.17 4.75 -16.86
N GLU A 106 10.12 3.84 -16.80
CA GLU A 106 10.12 2.61 -17.59
C GLU A 106 9.28 1.54 -16.90
N ALA A 107 8.34 0.93 -17.62
CA ALA A 107 7.44 -0.13 -17.15
C ALA A 107 7.10 -1.14 -18.27
N ILE A 108 8.12 -1.51 -19.08
CA ILE A 108 8.01 -2.52 -20.15
C ILE A 108 8.23 -3.94 -19.61
N VAL A 109 8.33 -4.92 -20.52
CA VAL A 109 8.56 -6.34 -20.18
C VAL A 109 9.84 -6.54 -19.35
N GLU A 110 9.80 -7.52 -18.43
CA GLU A 110 10.88 -7.78 -17.47
C GLU A 110 12.00 -8.60 -18.11
N LYS A 111 12.73 -7.96 -19.05
CA LYS A 111 13.91 -8.49 -19.75
C LYS A 111 14.99 -7.43 -19.86
N LEU A 112 16.17 -7.72 -19.32
CA LEU A 112 17.28 -6.78 -19.19
C LEU A 112 17.72 -6.19 -20.53
N ASP A 113 17.89 -7.03 -21.55
CA ASP A 113 18.28 -6.66 -22.90
C ASP A 113 17.31 -5.65 -23.53
N ILE A 114 16.01 -5.93 -23.45
CA ILE A 114 14.96 -5.06 -24.01
C ILE A 114 14.92 -3.72 -23.26
N LYS A 115 15.08 -3.75 -21.94
CA LYS A 115 15.11 -2.52 -21.12
C LYS A 115 16.32 -1.66 -21.45
N ARG A 116 17.51 -2.27 -21.59
CA ARG A 116 18.74 -1.57 -22.00
C ARG A 116 18.60 -0.91 -23.36
N ASP A 117 18.08 -1.63 -24.35
CA ASP A 117 17.86 -1.10 -25.69
C ASP A 117 16.94 0.12 -25.68
N LEU A 118 15.82 0.04 -24.95
CA LEU A 118 14.90 1.18 -24.81
C LEU A 118 15.56 2.36 -24.08
N LEU A 119 16.26 2.11 -22.98
CA LEU A 119 16.92 3.16 -22.20
C LEU A 119 18.04 3.85 -23.00
N ALA A 120 18.78 3.11 -23.83
CA ALA A 120 19.75 3.70 -24.74
C ALA A 120 19.10 4.62 -25.78
N ARG A 121 17.93 4.24 -26.32
CA ARG A 121 17.14 5.11 -27.20
C ARG A 121 16.61 6.36 -26.46
N VAL A 122 16.17 6.21 -25.21
CA VAL A 122 15.72 7.32 -24.34
C VAL A 122 16.85 8.32 -24.11
N GLU A 123 18.06 7.83 -23.89
CA GLU A 123 19.23 8.69 -23.65
C GLU A 123 19.53 9.63 -24.82
N LEU A 124 19.26 9.22 -26.07
CA LEU A 124 19.47 10.05 -27.23
C LEU A 124 18.56 11.29 -27.28
N PHE A 125 17.39 11.23 -26.65
CA PHE A 125 16.38 12.28 -26.75
C PHE A 125 16.13 13.03 -25.44
N ARG A 126 16.39 12.40 -24.25
CA ARG A 126 16.18 13.08 -22.98
C ARG A 126 17.08 14.29 -22.83
N LYS A 127 16.62 15.30 -22.11
CA LYS A 127 17.50 16.41 -21.67
C LYS A 127 18.44 15.94 -20.56
N ALA A 128 19.64 16.50 -20.52
CA ALA A 128 20.52 16.34 -19.38
C ALA A 128 19.80 16.75 -18.09
N GLY A 129 19.96 15.97 -17.03
CA GLY A 129 19.30 16.19 -15.76
C GLY A 129 17.85 15.67 -15.67
N THR A 130 17.24 15.19 -16.75
CA THR A 130 15.93 14.52 -16.67
C THR A 130 16.04 13.23 -15.87
N ILE A 131 15.18 13.07 -14.86
CA ILE A 131 15.16 11.87 -14.03
C ILE A 131 14.59 10.71 -14.83
N VAL A 132 15.24 9.56 -14.77
CA VAL A 132 14.77 8.30 -15.35
C VAL A 132 14.65 7.26 -14.26
N SER A 133 13.56 6.51 -14.26
CA SER A 133 13.41 5.40 -13.31
C SER A 133 12.82 4.17 -13.96
N SER A 134 13.12 3.00 -13.40
CA SER A 134 12.49 1.75 -13.81
C SER A 134 11.56 1.22 -12.73
N ASN A 135 10.41 0.68 -13.16
CA ASN A 135 9.47 -0.03 -12.31
C ASN A 135 9.75 -1.55 -12.30
N THR A 136 10.96 -1.97 -12.60
CA THR A 136 11.35 -3.39 -12.51
C THR A 136 11.09 -3.93 -11.10
N SER A 137 10.76 -5.23 -11.01
CA SER A 137 10.50 -5.90 -9.72
C SER A 137 11.67 -6.73 -9.21
N GLY A 138 12.72 -6.94 -10.04
CA GLY A 138 13.82 -7.81 -9.64
C GLY A 138 15.08 -7.73 -10.50
N ILE A 139 15.05 -7.02 -11.62
CA ILE A 139 16.26 -6.77 -12.42
C ILE A 139 17.12 -5.72 -11.69
N PRO A 140 18.45 -5.98 -11.49
CA PRO A 140 19.31 -5.00 -10.83
C PRO A 140 19.32 -3.65 -11.57
N ILE A 141 19.05 -2.58 -10.84
CA ILE A 141 18.98 -1.21 -11.39
C ILE A 141 20.33 -0.82 -12.02
N LYS A 142 21.43 -1.12 -11.32
CA LYS A 142 22.78 -0.89 -11.83
C LYS A 142 23.01 -1.56 -13.19
N ALA A 143 22.55 -2.81 -13.34
CA ALA A 143 22.72 -3.56 -14.60
C ALA A 143 21.98 -2.90 -15.78
N MET A 144 20.84 -2.25 -15.52
CA MET A 144 20.08 -1.55 -16.57
C MET A 144 20.79 -0.28 -17.07
N ALA A 145 21.57 0.38 -16.22
CA ALA A 145 22.29 1.62 -16.54
C ALA A 145 23.72 1.37 -17.05
N GLU A 146 24.14 0.12 -17.17
CA GLU A 146 25.48 -0.22 -17.65
C GLU A 146 25.69 0.24 -19.10
N GLY A 147 26.81 0.95 -19.35
CA GLY A 147 27.12 1.52 -20.66
C GLY A 147 26.46 2.88 -20.95
N MET A 148 25.59 3.38 -20.08
CA MET A 148 24.97 4.71 -20.21
C MET A 148 25.95 5.82 -19.79
N SER A 149 25.67 7.07 -20.19
CA SER A 149 26.49 8.22 -19.82
C SER A 149 26.49 8.48 -18.30
N ASP A 150 27.45 9.23 -17.85
CA ASP A 150 27.54 9.69 -16.46
C ASP A 150 26.31 10.47 -16.01
N ASP A 151 25.79 11.34 -16.89
CA ASP A 151 24.60 12.11 -16.56
C ASP A 151 23.38 11.19 -16.42
N PHE A 152 23.25 10.17 -17.28
CA PHE A 152 22.17 9.20 -17.16
C PHE A 152 22.25 8.45 -15.82
N ARG A 153 23.41 7.86 -15.50
CA ARG A 153 23.58 7.10 -14.24
C ARG A 153 23.32 7.93 -12.99
N LYS A 154 23.73 9.20 -13.01
CA LYS A 154 23.48 10.16 -11.91
C LYS A 154 21.99 10.48 -11.71
N HIS A 155 21.18 10.35 -12.76
CA HIS A 155 19.74 10.64 -12.73
C HIS A 155 18.87 9.40 -12.89
N PHE A 156 19.43 8.20 -12.69
CA PHE A 156 18.73 6.92 -12.81
C PHE A 156 18.58 6.21 -11.47
N LEU A 157 17.38 5.63 -11.25
CA LEU A 157 17.05 4.87 -10.04
C LEU A 157 15.88 3.90 -10.29
N GLY A 158 15.64 2.99 -9.37
CA GLY A 158 14.40 2.20 -9.33
C GLY A 158 13.27 2.95 -8.62
N THR A 159 12.05 2.84 -9.15
CA THR A 159 10.81 3.27 -8.48
C THR A 159 9.79 2.15 -8.61
N HIS A 160 9.82 1.22 -7.67
CA HIS A 160 9.01 0.01 -7.73
C HIS A 160 7.65 0.25 -7.08
N PHE A 161 6.62 0.42 -7.93
CA PHE A 161 5.22 0.53 -7.53
C PHE A 161 4.60 -0.84 -7.34
N PHE A 162 3.66 -0.94 -6.40
CA PHE A 162 2.89 -2.16 -6.15
C PHE A 162 1.49 -2.08 -6.77
N ASN A 163 1.01 -3.20 -7.28
CA ASN A 163 -0.29 -3.31 -7.96
C ASN A 163 -1.44 -3.50 -6.96
N PRO A 164 -2.51 -2.66 -6.96
CA PRO A 164 -2.73 -1.51 -7.84
C PRO A 164 -2.02 -0.23 -7.35
N PRO A 165 -1.28 0.52 -8.21
CA PRO A 165 -0.47 1.67 -7.80
C PRO A 165 -1.23 2.78 -7.06
N ARG A 166 -2.51 2.97 -7.36
CA ARG A 166 -3.34 3.97 -6.67
C ARG A 166 -3.68 3.58 -5.23
N TYR A 167 -3.76 2.29 -4.92
CA TYR A 167 -4.29 1.79 -3.64
C TYR A 167 -3.22 1.30 -2.69
N LEU A 168 -2.20 0.61 -3.20
CA LEU A 168 -1.09 0.20 -2.35
C LEU A 168 -0.16 1.37 -2.08
N LYS A 169 0.08 1.61 -0.80
CA LYS A 169 0.82 2.78 -0.34
C LYS A 169 2.31 2.70 -0.66
N LEU A 170 2.88 1.49 -0.72
CA LEU A 170 4.31 1.29 -0.89
C LEU A 170 4.83 1.83 -2.22
N LEU A 171 5.95 2.53 -2.16
CA LEU A 171 6.88 2.77 -3.25
C LEU A 171 8.30 2.50 -2.75
N GLU A 172 8.95 1.48 -3.29
CA GLU A 172 10.37 1.26 -3.06
C GLU A 172 11.16 2.19 -3.99
N VAL A 173 12.07 2.96 -3.42
CA VAL A 173 13.03 3.81 -4.13
C VAL A 173 14.39 3.13 -4.02
N ILE A 174 14.97 2.78 -5.16
CA ILE A 174 16.19 1.98 -5.25
C ILE A 174 17.26 2.79 -5.97
N PRO A 175 18.09 3.58 -5.24
CA PRO A 175 19.22 4.27 -5.84
C PRO A 175 20.34 3.29 -6.16
N THR A 176 21.15 3.63 -7.16
CA THR A 176 22.46 3.00 -7.39
C THR A 176 23.57 3.81 -6.69
N ALA A 177 24.80 3.30 -6.70
CA ALA A 177 25.95 4.05 -6.17
C ALA A 177 26.22 5.36 -6.93
N ASP A 178 25.78 5.46 -8.19
CA ASP A 178 25.97 6.63 -9.04
C ASP A 178 24.84 7.67 -8.87
N THR A 179 23.67 7.25 -8.38
CA THR A 179 22.49 8.11 -8.27
C THR A 179 22.73 9.29 -7.32
N LEU A 180 22.48 10.50 -7.79
CA LEU A 180 22.64 11.70 -6.96
C LEU A 180 21.64 11.73 -5.79
N PRO A 181 22.08 12.04 -4.56
CA PRO A 181 21.19 12.16 -3.40
C PRO A 181 20.02 13.13 -3.62
N GLN A 182 20.24 14.20 -4.39
CA GLN A 182 19.20 15.18 -4.72
C GLN A 182 18.10 14.57 -5.58
N VAL A 183 18.43 13.68 -6.53
CA VAL A 183 17.47 12.95 -7.38
C VAL A 183 16.60 12.01 -6.53
N VAL A 184 17.24 11.30 -5.59
CA VAL A 184 16.54 10.45 -4.63
C VAL A 184 15.56 11.26 -3.78
N ALA A 185 16.01 12.38 -3.23
CA ALA A 185 15.18 13.27 -2.41
C ALA A 185 14.02 13.88 -3.20
N GLU A 186 14.24 14.30 -4.44
CA GLU A 186 13.22 14.91 -5.30
C GLU A 186 12.13 13.92 -5.67
N ILE A 187 12.48 12.68 -6.06
CA ILE A 187 11.52 11.62 -6.34
C ILE A 187 10.77 11.20 -5.08
N ALA A 188 11.46 11.07 -3.95
CA ALA A 188 10.84 10.71 -2.69
C ALA A 188 9.80 11.77 -2.25
N ASP A 189 10.15 13.06 -2.30
CA ASP A 189 9.24 14.16 -1.95
C ASP A 189 8.02 14.23 -2.89
N LEU A 190 8.24 14.14 -4.21
CA LEU A 190 7.16 14.13 -5.20
C LEU A 190 6.19 12.97 -4.94
N CYS A 191 6.74 11.76 -4.80
CA CYS A 191 5.91 10.56 -4.65
C CYS A 191 5.19 10.53 -3.29
N ASP A 192 5.80 11.00 -2.21
CA ASP A 192 5.14 11.15 -0.92
C ASP A 192 4.03 12.19 -0.97
N ARG A 193 4.34 13.43 -1.39
CA ARG A 193 3.41 14.56 -1.26
C ARG A 193 2.35 14.62 -2.35
N ARG A 194 2.69 14.30 -3.60
CA ARG A 194 1.75 14.39 -4.73
C ARG A 194 1.09 13.07 -5.06
N LEU A 195 1.83 11.96 -5.01
CA LEU A 195 1.27 10.64 -5.30
C LEU A 195 0.73 9.92 -4.05
N GLY A 196 0.96 10.46 -2.84
CA GLY A 196 0.49 9.88 -1.57
C GLY A 196 1.14 8.54 -1.25
N LYS A 197 2.38 8.32 -1.72
CA LYS A 197 3.13 7.09 -1.49
C LYS A 197 3.82 7.08 -0.12
N GLY A 198 3.96 5.89 0.44
CA GLY A 198 4.89 5.63 1.53
C GLY A 198 6.23 5.24 0.93
N ILE A 199 7.23 6.07 1.13
CA ILE A 199 8.56 5.87 0.58
C ILE A 199 9.35 4.91 1.47
N VAL A 200 9.96 3.93 0.84
CA VAL A 200 10.90 2.98 1.43
C VAL A 200 12.17 2.97 0.60
N PHE A 201 13.31 3.11 1.25
CA PHE A 201 14.60 3.05 0.59
C PHE A 201 15.13 1.62 0.62
N ALA A 202 15.23 1.01 -0.56
CA ALA A 202 15.73 -0.34 -0.75
C ALA A 202 17.10 -0.33 -1.42
N LYS A 203 17.91 -1.33 -1.12
CA LYS A 203 19.16 -1.58 -1.85
C LYS A 203 18.88 -2.27 -3.18
N ASP A 204 19.78 -2.09 -4.14
CA ASP A 204 19.72 -2.73 -5.47
C ASP A 204 20.10 -4.21 -5.36
N THR A 205 19.21 -4.99 -4.76
CA THR A 205 19.34 -6.42 -4.52
C THR A 205 18.15 -7.18 -5.13
N PRO A 206 18.28 -8.48 -5.41
CA PRO A 206 17.20 -9.26 -6.02
C PRO A 206 15.88 -9.17 -5.24
N ASN A 207 14.81 -8.76 -5.93
CA ASN A 207 13.46 -8.57 -5.37
C ASN A 207 13.34 -7.50 -4.27
N PHE A 208 14.35 -6.65 -4.10
CA PHE A 208 14.39 -5.53 -3.15
C PHE A 208 14.01 -5.94 -1.71
N ILE A 209 13.06 -5.27 -1.07
CA ILE A 209 12.62 -5.59 0.29
C ILE A 209 11.33 -6.41 0.29
N ALA A 210 10.24 -5.83 -0.22
CA ALA A 210 8.91 -6.40 -0.02
C ALA A 210 8.74 -7.76 -0.73
N ASN A 211 9.13 -7.85 -1.99
CA ASN A 211 9.03 -9.11 -2.75
C ASN A 211 9.99 -10.17 -2.21
N ARG A 212 11.20 -9.80 -1.74
CA ARG A 212 12.14 -10.74 -1.13
C ARG A 212 11.51 -11.44 0.07
N ILE A 213 10.98 -10.65 1.01
CA ILE A 213 10.37 -11.16 2.25
C ILE A 213 9.07 -11.92 1.95
N ALA A 214 8.21 -11.40 1.07
CA ALA A 214 6.94 -12.03 0.75
C ALA A 214 7.10 -13.37 0.04
N THR A 215 8.06 -13.49 -0.88
CA THR A 215 8.35 -14.74 -1.58
C THR A 215 8.78 -15.81 -0.58
N PHE A 216 9.74 -15.49 0.31
CA PHE A 216 10.14 -16.41 1.38
C PHE A 216 8.96 -16.80 2.28
N SER A 217 8.24 -15.81 2.81
CA SER A 217 7.12 -16.04 3.74
C SER A 217 6.03 -16.92 3.13
N SER A 218 5.67 -16.67 1.86
CA SER A 218 4.64 -17.42 1.15
C SER A 218 5.05 -18.86 0.91
N LEU A 219 6.25 -19.10 0.39
CA LEU A 219 6.74 -20.46 0.11
C LEU A 219 7.02 -21.24 1.40
N ASN A 220 7.51 -20.58 2.45
CA ASN A 220 7.65 -21.21 3.76
C ASN A 220 6.29 -21.65 4.34
N ALA A 221 5.25 -20.82 4.20
CA ALA A 221 3.89 -21.20 4.62
C ALA A 221 3.36 -22.42 3.83
N VAL A 222 3.63 -22.50 2.54
CA VAL A 222 3.27 -23.68 1.72
C VAL A 222 4.04 -24.93 2.17
N ARG A 223 5.33 -24.83 2.51
CA ARG A 223 6.10 -25.96 3.05
C ARG A 223 5.55 -26.44 4.37
N VAL A 224 5.31 -25.53 5.32
CA VAL A 224 4.71 -25.88 6.61
C VAL A 224 3.33 -26.48 6.44
N MET A 225 2.56 -26.02 5.44
CA MET A 225 1.27 -26.60 5.05
C MET A 225 1.44 -28.07 4.64
N ILE A 226 2.35 -28.36 3.74
CA ILE A 226 2.60 -29.73 3.24
C ILE A 226 3.08 -30.64 4.37
N ASP A 227 4.11 -30.22 5.12
CA ASP A 227 4.72 -30.99 6.19
C ASP A 227 3.75 -31.31 7.33
N GLY A 228 2.85 -30.37 7.64
CA GLY A 228 1.84 -30.52 8.69
C GLY A 228 0.49 -31.06 8.20
N GLY A 229 0.33 -31.32 6.89
CA GLY A 229 -0.91 -31.80 6.27
C GLY A 229 -2.09 -30.85 6.49
N TYR A 230 -1.86 -29.53 6.40
CA TYR A 230 -2.92 -28.52 6.50
C TYR A 230 -3.63 -28.36 5.14
N SER A 231 -4.93 -28.09 5.18
CA SER A 231 -5.65 -27.71 3.96
C SER A 231 -5.41 -26.24 3.59
N ILE A 232 -5.69 -25.89 2.34
CA ILE A 232 -5.60 -24.50 1.84
C ILE A 232 -6.50 -23.57 2.65
N GLU A 233 -7.72 -24.03 3.01
CA GLU A 233 -8.65 -23.24 3.82
C GLU A 233 -8.16 -23.04 5.25
N GLU A 234 -7.52 -24.05 5.85
CA GLU A 234 -6.93 -23.93 7.18
C GLU A 234 -5.83 -22.86 7.18
N VAL A 235 -4.92 -22.89 6.19
CA VAL A 235 -3.86 -21.89 6.05
C VAL A 235 -4.44 -20.49 5.86
N ASP A 236 -5.42 -20.30 4.98
CA ASP A 236 -6.05 -19.00 4.78
C ASP A 236 -6.80 -18.53 6.04
N ALA A 237 -7.40 -19.43 6.81
CA ALA A 237 -8.02 -19.08 8.09
C ALA A 237 -7.01 -18.60 9.14
N MET A 238 -5.78 -19.13 9.13
CA MET A 238 -4.70 -18.79 10.06
C MET A 238 -3.88 -17.57 9.61
N THR A 239 -3.79 -17.28 8.30
CA THR A 239 -2.91 -16.24 7.76
C THR A 239 -3.64 -14.96 7.33
N GLY A 240 -4.90 -14.81 7.70
CA GLY A 240 -5.73 -13.66 7.40
C GLY A 240 -5.89 -12.67 8.57
N PRO A 241 -7.11 -12.14 8.78
CA PRO A 241 -7.38 -11.08 9.79
C PRO A 241 -7.04 -11.48 11.22
N VAL A 242 -7.00 -12.76 11.54
CA VAL A 242 -6.65 -13.23 12.89
C VAL A 242 -5.23 -12.87 13.32
N VAL A 243 -4.36 -12.62 12.34
CA VAL A 243 -2.95 -12.20 12.55
C VAL A 243 -2.64 -10.84 11.94
N GLY A 244 -3.65 -9.97 11.79
CA GLY A 244 -3.47 -8.61 11.29
C GLY A 244 -3.14 -8.52 9.79
N ARG A 245 -3.60 -9.49 8.99
CA ARG A 245 -3.40 -9.50 7.52
C ARG A 245 -4.74 -9.37 6.79
N PRO A 246 -4.74 -9.01 5.48
CA PRO A 246 -5.96 -8.86 4.71
C PRO A 246 -6.83 -10.12 4.68
N LYS A 247 -8.12 -9.94 4.42
CA LYS A 247 -9.10 -11.06 4.29
C LYS A 247 -8.77 -12.05 3.17
N SER A 248 -7.97 -11.64 2.20
CA SER A 248 -7.49 -12.52 1.13
C SER A 248 -6.45 -13.55 1.62
N ALA A 249 -5.88 -13.36 2.81
CA ALA A 249 -4.92 -14.28 3.42
C ALA A 249 -3.77 -14.69 2.45
N SER A 250 -3.31 -15.93 2.46
CA SER A 250 -2.19 -16.38 1.63
C SER A 250 -2.61 -16.81 0.23
N PHE A 251 -3.47 -17.81 0.11
CA PHE A 251 -3.79 -18.45 -1.17
C PHE A 251 -4.74 -17.63 -2.04
N ARG A 252 -5.72 -16.95 -1.44
CA ARG A 252 -6.57 -16.03 -2.21
C ARG A 252 -5.79 -14.82 -2.70
N THR A 253 -4.77 -14.36 -1.96
CA THR A 253 -3.86 -13.31 -2.44
C THR A 253 -3.06 -13.80 -3.63
N THR A 254 -2.54 -15.03 -3.60
CA THR A 254 -1.83 -15.63 -4.73
C THR A 254 -2.73 -15.77 -5.96
N ASP A 255 -4.00 -16.14 -5.78
CA ASP A 255 -4.99 -16.19 -6.87
C ASP A 255 -5.31 -14.80 -7.47
N ILE A 256 -5.22 -13.73 -6.67
CA ILE A 256 -5.39 -12.34 -7.14
C ILE A 256 -4.15 -11.87 -7.93
N VAL A 257 -2.96 -12.15 -7.44
CA VAL A 257 -1.68 -11.78 -8.09
C VAL A 257 -1.47 -12.59 -9.37
N GLY A 258 -1.80 -13.85 -9.33
CA GLY A 258 -1.55 -14.85 -10.36
C GLY A 258 -0.39 -15.77 -9.99
N LEU A 259 -0.68 -17.07 -9.93
CA LEU A 259 0.30 -18.09 -9.53
C LEU A 259 1.49 -18.15 -10.47
N ASP A 260 1.29 -17.98 -11.78
CA ASP A 260 2.38 -17.90 -12.76
C ASP A 260 3.33 -16.73 -12.48
N THR A 261 2.80 -15.58 -12.09
CA THR A 261 3.61 -14.42 -11.68
C THR A 261 4.37 -14.73 -10.38
N ALA A 262 3.70 -15.34 -9.40
CA ALA A 262 4.35 -15.69 -8.13
C ALA A 262 5.49 -16.71 -8.32
N LEU A 263 5.28 -17.73 -9.18
CA LEU A 263 6.31 -18.71 -9.51
C LEU A 263 7.49 -18.08 -10.26
N TYR A 264 7.21 -17.23 -11.25
CA TYR A 264 8.24 -16.51 -11.99
C TYR A 264 9.14 -15.68 -11.07
N VAL A 265 8.54 -14.94 -10.12
CA VAL A 265 9.26 -14.15 -9.12
C VAL A 265 10.12 -15.03 -8.22
N ALA A 266 9.59 -16.19 -7.77
CA ALA A 266 10.30 -17.12 -6.91
C ALA A 266 11.50 -17.79 -7.64
N GLU A 267 11.30 -18.23 -8.87
CA GLU A 267 12.35 -18.88 -9.67
C GLU A 267 13.46 -17.91 -10.04
N ASN A 268 13.13 -16.67 -10.39
CA ASN A 268 14.13 -15.62 -10.62
C ASN A 268 14.91 -15.30 -9.35
N LEU A 269 14.23 -15.19 -8.22
CA LEU A 269 14.87 -14.97 -6.93
C LEU A 269 15.82 -16.13 -6.59
N TYR A 270 15.34 -17.38 -6.71
CA TYR A 270 16.17 -18.57 -6.48
C TYR A 270 17.44 -18.56 -7.33
N ALA A 271 17.35 -18.18 -8.60
CA ALA A 271 18.50 -18.08 -9.49
C ALA A 271 19.47 -16.95 -9.11
N ALA A 272 18.93 -15.83 -8.62
CA ALA A 272 19.69 -14.61 -8.32
C ALA A 272 20.40 -14.62 -6.96
N VAL A 273 20.04 -15.54 -6.04
CA VAL A 273 20.59 -15.61 -4.69
C VAL A 273 21.21 -16.98 -4.38
N PRO A 274 22.34 -17.33 -5.03
CA PRO A 274 22.96 -18.66 -4.86
C PRO A 274 23.45 -18.92 -3.43
N ASP A 275 23.83 -17.88 -2.70
CA ASP A 275 24.42 -17.95 -1.36
C ASP A 275 23.42 -17.69 -0.23
N ASP A 276 22.11 -17.59 -0.53
CA ASP A 276 21.09 -17.42 0.50
C ASP A 276 20.97 -18.69 1.36
N GLU A 277 21.11 -18.57 2.68
CA GLU A 277 21.10 -19.68 3.63
C GLU A 277 19.76 -20.45 3.69
N ARG A 278 18.70 -19.83 3.18
CA ARG A 278 17.37 -20.43 3.09
C ARG A 278 16.87 -20.53 1.65
N ARG A 279 17.81 -20.58 0.71
CA ARG A 279 17.51 -20.69 -0.73
C ARG A 279 16.64 -21.89 -1.07
N ASP A 280 16.77 -22.99 -0.32
CA ASP A 280 15.93 -24.18 -0.46
C ASP A 280 14.43 -23.86 -0.35
N VAL A 281 14.05 -22.92 0.50
CA VAL A 281 12.64 -22.48 0.68
C VAL A 281 12.09 -21.81 -0.57
N LEU A 282 12.94 -21.18 -1.37
CA LEU A 282 12.54 -20.43 -2.56
C LEU A 282 12.15 -21.32 -3.76
N VAL A 283 12.32 -22.65 -3.63
CA VAL A 283 11.91 -23.60 -4.68
C VAL A 283 10.40 -23.88 -4.56
N PRO A 284 9.58 -23.49 -5.55
CA PRO A 284 8.15 -23.79 -5.52
C PRO A 284 7.88 -25.30 -5.55
N PRO A 285 6.92 -25.82 -4.76
CA PRO A 285 6.51 -27.22 -4.82
C PRO A 285 5.95 -27.64 -6.18
N ASP A 286 6.09 -28.90 -6.53
CA ASP A 286 5.72 -29.43 -7.85
C ASP A 286 4.23 -29.27 -8.17
N PHE A 287 3.34 -29.38 -7.17
CA PHE A 287 1.92 -29.18 -7.40
C PHE A 287 1.60 -27.76 -7.89
N MET A 288 2.32 -26.73 -7.43
CA MET A 288 2.15 -25.36 -7.89
C MET A 288 2.60 -25.19 -9.35
N ARG A 289 3.70 -25.85 -9.75
CA ARG A 289 4.15 -25.88 -11.15
C ARG A 289 3.14 -26.61 -12.04
N GLU A 290 2.57 -27.72 -11.54
CA GLU A 290 1.53 -28.45 -12.25
C GLU A 290 0.26 -27.62 -12.42
N MET A 291 -0.14 -26.81 -11.42
CA MET A 291 -1.25 -25.87 -11.56
C MET A 291 -1.02 -24.89 -12.71
N VAL A 292 0.17 -24.26 -12.77
CA VAL A 292 0.52 -23.33 -13.87
C VAL A 292 0.50 -24.03 -15.21
N LYS A 293 1.05 -25.25 -15.30
CA LYS A 293 1.05 -26.07 -16.53
C LYS A 293 -0.38 -26.38 -17.00
N ARG A 294 -1.33 -26.58 -16.09
CA ARG A 294 -2.75 -26.78 -16.39
C ARG A 294 -3.49 -25.46 -16.68
N GLY A 295 -2.84 -24.31 -16.60
CA GLY A 295 -3.46 -23.01 -16.76
C GLY A 295 -4.27 -22.54 -15.54
N TRP A 296 -4.09 -23.16 -14.36
CA TRP A 296 -4.78 -22.80 -13.12
C TRP A 296 -4.02 -21.68 -12.39
N THR A 297 -4.04 -20.50 -12.98
CA THR A 297 -3.20 -19.39 -12.56
C THR A 297 -3.92 -18.36 -11.68
N GLY A 298 -5.08 -18.67 -11.16
CA GLY A 298 -5.84 -17.80 -10.26
C GLY A 298 -7.02 -17.10 -10.93
N ASN A 299 -7.40 -15.94 -10.38
CA ASN A 299 -8.61 -15.21 -10.78
C ASN A 299 -8.66 -14.85 -12.27
N LYS A 300 -7.52 -14.56 -12.89
CA LYS A 300 -7.44 -14.21 -14.32
C LYS A 300 -7.79 -15.39 -15.25
N ALA A 301 -7.55 -16.62 -14.79
CA ALA A 301 -7.89 -17.84 -15.49
C ALA A 301 -9.24 -18.44 -15.03
N GLY A 302 -9.91 -17.79 -14.07
CA GLY A 302 -11.16 -18.27 -13.48
C GLY A 302 -10.98 -19.40 -12.46
N GLN A 303 -9.77 -19.92 -12.27
CA GLN A 303 -9.43 -20.95 -11.29
C GLN A 303 -7.96 -20.89 -10.89
N GLY A 304 -7.67 -21.23 -9.64
CA GLY A 304 -6.35 -21.27 -9.01
C GLY A 304 -6.41 -22.18 -7.78
N PHE A 305 -5.98 -21.74 -6.62
CA PHE A 305 -6.24 -22.45 -5.36
C PHE A 305 -7.73 -22.56 -5.06
N TYR A 306 -8.48 -21.56 -5.52
CA TYR A 306 -9.93 -21.54 -5.46
C TYR A 306 -10.53 -21.43 -6.87
N LYS A 307 -11.72 -22.04 -7.02
CA LYS A 307 -12.51 -21.99 -8.25
C LYS A 307 -13.94 -21.58 -7.91
N LYS A 308 -14.51 -20.69 -8.72
CA LYS A 308 -15.93 -20.35 -8.66
C LYS A 308 -16.68 -21.18 -9.70
N GLN A 309 -17.78 -21.82 -9.29
CA GLN A 309 -18.70 -22.44 -10.23
C GLN A 309 -20.14 -22.03 -9.91
N ARG A 310 -21.01 -22.19 -10.88
CA ARG A 310 -22.46 -22.07 -10.66
C ARG A 310 -22.99 -23.41 -10.16
N GLY A 311 -23.49 -23.41 -8.92
CA GLY A 311 -24.17 -24.53 -8.32
C GLY A 311 -25.65 -24.60 -8.72
N GLU A 312 -26.36 -25.58 -8.17
CA GLU A 312 -27.79 -25.75 -8.37
C GLU A 312 -28.57 -24.50 -7.91
N GLY A 313 -29.55 -24.07 -8.71
CA GLY A 313 -30.33 -22.85 -8.44
C GLY A 313 -29.59 -21.54 -8.74
N GLY A 314 -28.45 -21.56 -9.47
CA GLY A 314 -27.70 -20.34 -9.89
C GLY A 314 -26.87 -19.69 -8.79
N LYS A 315 -26.76 -20.28 -7.62
CA LYS A 315 -25.89 -19.80 -6.53
C LYS A 315 -24.43 -20.01 -6.88
N THR A 316 -23.57 -19.05 -6.52
CA THR A 316 -22.12 -19.20 -6.67
C THR A 316 -21.60 -20.13 -5.58
N GLU A 317 -20.96 -21.21 -5.98
CA GLU A 317 -20.23 -22.12 -5.11
C GLU A 317 -18.74 -21.91 -5.26
N TYR A 318 -18.02 -22.05 -4.14
CA TYR A 318 -16.57 -21.99 -4.11
C TYR A 318 -16.02 -23.39 -3.91
N LEU A 319 -15.15 -23.79 -4.81
CA LEU A 319 -14.36 -25.00 -4.69
C LEU A 319 -12.94 -24.62 -4.28
N VAL A 320 -12.28 -25.51 -3.56
CA VAL A 320 -10.88 -25.41 -3.16
C VAL A 320 -10.10 -26.60 -3.70
N LEU A 321 -8.85 -26.35 -4.08
CA LEU A 321 -7.95 -27.39 -4.55
C LEU A 321 -7.49 -28.29 -3.40
N ASP A 322 -7.63 -29.58 -3.54
CA ASP A 322 -6.87 -30.55 -2.78
C ASP A 322 -5.53 -30.79 -3.49
N TYR A 323 -4.45 -30.24 -2.92
CA TYR A 323 -3.12 -30.26 -3.54
C TYR A 323 -2.49 -31.66 -3.62
N ASN A 324 -3.01 -32.65 -2.87
CA ASN A 324 -2.53 -34.03 -2.91
C ASN A 324 -3.15 -34.81 -4.09
N SER A 325 -4.46 -34.65 -4.31
CA SER A 325 -5.17 -35.33 -5.41
C SER A 325 -5.22 -34.49 -6.69
N MET A 326 -4.91 -33.18 -6.62
CA MET A 326 -5.09 -32.22 -7.70
C MET A 326 -6.53 -32.14 -8.21
N GLU A 327 -7.50 -32.32 -7.29
CA GLU A 327 -8.93 -32.25 -7.56
C GLU A 327 -9.57 -31.10 -6.77
N TYR A 328 -10.64 -30.52 -7.32
CA TYR A 328 -11.41 -29.49 -6.63
C TYR A 328 -12.53 -30.09 -5.79
N LYS A 329 -12.61 -29.69 -4.53
CA LYS A 329 -13.65 -30.09 -3.57
C LYS A 329 -14.47 -28.88 -3.11
N PRO A 330 -15.73 -29.05 -2.70
CA PRO A 330 -16.50 -27.97 -2.10
C PRO A 330 -15.74 -27.35 -0.92
N ALA A 331 -15.57 -26.01 -0.93
CA ALA A 331 -14.88 -25.32 0.15
C ALA A 331 -15.65 -25.45 1.46
N GLN A 332 -14.95 -25.86 2.50
CA GLN A 332 -15.53 -26.06 3.83
C GLN A 332 -15.16 -24.90 4.76
N LYS A 333 -16.08 -24.57 5.67
CA LYS A 333 -15.80 -23.61 6.71
C LYS A 333 -14.88 -24.26 7.75
N VAL A 334 -13.69 -23.71 7.89
CA VAL A 334 -12.72 -24.12 8.92
C VAL A 334 -13.32 -23.86 10.31
N ARG A 335 -13.32 -24.90 11.14
CA ARG A 335 -13.75 -24.85 12.53
C ARG A 335 -12.65 -25.42 13.42
N ILE A 336 -11.82 -24.54 13.95
CA ILE A 336 -10.77 -24.87 14.91
C ILE A 336 -11.05 -24.08 16.19
N PRO A 337 -11.20 -24.74 17.36
CA PRO A 337 -11.65 -24.08 18.59
C PRO A 337 -10.82 -22.85 18.96
N SER A 338 -9.51 -22.89 18.83
CA SER A 338 -8.62 -21.76 19.12
C SER A 338 -8.84 -20.57 18.20
N LEU A 339 -9.08 -20.80 16.89
CA LEU A 339 -9.41 -19.73 15.93
C LEU A 339 -10.78 -19.12 16.24
N ASP A 340 -11.76 -19.95 16.61
CA ASP A 340 -13.10 -19.48 16.94
C ASP A 340 -13.08 -18.68 18.25
N ALA A 341 -12.32 -19.09 19.26
CA ALA A 341 -12.11 -18.35 20.50
C ALA A 341 -11.37 -17.03 20.26
N ALA A 342 -10.34 -17.04 19.42
CA ALA A 342 -9.56 -15.84 19.08
C ALA A 342 -10.38 -14.74 18.40
N LYS A 343 -11.46 -15.08 17.69
CA LYS A 343 -12.38 -14.09 17.07
C LYS A 343 -13.10 -13.20 18.09
N ALA A 344 -13.20 -13.64 19.34
CA ALA A 344 -13.77 -12.85 20.42
C ALA A 344 -12.79 -11.82 21.03
N ILE A 345 -11.50 -11.94 20.68
CA ILE A 345 -10.46 -11.00 21.13
C ILE A 345 -10.39 -9.85 20.12
N ASP A 346 -10.87 -8.67 20.48
CA ASP A 346 -10.89 -7.49 19.60
C ASP A 346 -9.47 -6.94 19.37
N ASP A 347 -8.61 -6.95 20.39
CA ASP A 347 -7.23 -6.49 20.30
C ASP A 347 -6.37 -7.45 19.47
N THR A 348 -5.81 -6.96 18.37
CA THR A 348 -5.00 -7.78 17.45
C THR A 348 -3.71 -8.26 18.10
N VAL A 349 -3.09 -7.46 18.96
CA VAL A 349 -1.83 -7.82 19.65
C VAL A 349 -2.07 -8.99 20.60
N GLU A 350 -3.12 -8.90 21.43
CA GLU A 350 -3.50 -9.98 22.36
C GLU A 350 -3.90 -11.25 21.61
N ARG A 351 -4.64 -11.11 20.54
CA ARG A 351 -5.07 -12.22 19.67
C ARG A 351 -3.88 -12.97 19.07
N ILE A 352 -2.91 -12.24 18.50
CA ILE A 352 -1.70 -12.84 17.92
C ILE A 352 -0.89 -13.55 19.00
N ARG A 353 -0.65 -12.93 20.17
CA ARG A 353 0.07 -13.54 21.29
C ARG A 353 -0.57 -14.85 21.74
N THR A 354 -1.90 -14.86 21.83
CA THR A 354 -2.66 -16.05 22.24
C THR A 354 -2.50 -17.18 21.22
N LEU A 355 -2.61 -16.88 19.94
CA LEU A 355 -2.55 -17.90 18.90
C LEU A 355 -1.15 -18.45 18.67
N VAL A 356 -0.12 -17.59 18.59
CA VAL A 356 1.26 -17.99 18.26
C VAL A 356 1.86 -18.94 19.32
N TYR A 357 1.48 -18.76 20.57
CA TYR A 357 1.93 -19.62 21.69
C TYR A 357 0.92 -20.71 22.07
N GLY A 358 -0.13 -20.89 21.24
CA GLY A 358 -1.06 -22.00 21.39
C GLY A 358 -0.36 -23.36 21.25
N LYS A 359 -0.85 -24.37 22.00
CA LYS A 359 -0.29 -25.74 21.98
C LYS A 359 -1.01 -26.66 21.00
N ASP A 360 -1.84 -26.08 20.15
CA ASP A 360 -2.61 -26.80 19.14
C ASP A 360 -2.02 -26.62 17.74
N ARG A 361 -2.68 -27.21 16.78
CA ARG A 361 -2.33 -27.16 15.35
C ARG A 361 -2.20 -25.73 14.80
N VAL A 362 -2.99 -24.77 15.34
CA VAL A 362 -2.91 -23.35 14.94
C VAL A 362 -1.63 -22.72 15.44
N GLY A 363 -1.34 -22.90 16.72
CA GLY A 363 -0.11 -22.37 17.34
C GLY A 363 1.13 -22.98 16.69
N GLU A 364 1.12 -24.26 16.39
CA GLU A 364 2.23 -24.92 15.69
C GLU A 364 2.50 -24.33 14.32
N PHE A 365 1.45 -24.15 13.50
CA PHE A 365 1.56 -23.54 12.17
C PHE A 365 2.07 -22.10 12.24
N LEU A 366 1.43 -21.27 13.10
CA LEU A 366 1.80 -19.87 13.24
C LEU A 366 3.21 -19.69 13.77
N TRP A 367 3.60 -20.49 14.78
CA TRP A 367 4.95 -20.42 15.30
C TRP A 367 6.00 -20.77 14.24
N LYS A 368 5.85 -21.89 13.53
CA LYS A 368 6.78 -22.30 12.47
C LYS A 368 6.91 -21.27 11.35
N THR A 369 5.79 -20.68 10.93
CA THR A 369 5.79 -19.70 9.83
C THR A 369 6.30 -18.33 10.27
N ILE A 370 5.89 -17.85 11.44
CA ILE A 370 6.28 -16.54 11.95
C ILE A 370 7.76 -16.57 12.36
N SER A 371 8.22 -17.54 13.17
CA SER A 371 9.62 -17.60 13.61
C SER A 371 10.59 -17.66 12.44
N ALA A 372 10.30 -18.49 11.43
CA ALA A 372 11.13 -18.58 10.23
C ALA A 372 11.19 -17.24 9.47
N ASN A 373 10.05 -16.54 9.33
CA ASN A 373 10.01 -15.24 8.66
C ASN A 373 10.76 -14.15 9.43
N LEU A 374 10.66 -14.14 10.77
CA LEU A 374 11.39 -13.22 11.64
C LEU A 374 12.91 -13.41 11.51
N ILE A 375 13.36 -14.66 11.58
CA ILE A 375 14.79 -15.02 11.44
C ILE A 375 15.29 -14.63 10.04
N TYR A 376 14.61 -15.06 9.00
CA TYR A 376 15.00 -14.76 7.61
C TYR A 376 15.12 -13.26 7.36
N THR A 377 14.09 -12.50 7.72
CA THR A 377 14.06 -11.05 7.50
C THR A 377 15.18 -10.35 8.26
N SER A 378 15.45 -10.77 9.50
CA SER A 378 16.53 -10.22 10.34
C SER A 378 17.91 -10.45 9.71
N ASN A 379 18.12 -11.62 9.12
CA ASN A 379 19.38 -11.95 8.41
C ASN A 379 19.56 -11.18 7.10
N ARG A 380 18.50 -10.54 6.57
CA ARG A 380 18.59 -9.69 5.36
C ARG A 380 19.08 -8.27 5.63
N ILE A 381 19.27 -7.88 6.89
CA ILE A 381 19.92 -6.61 7.22
C ILE A 381 21.44 -6.88 7.40
N PRO A 382 22.33 -6.12 6.75
CA PRO A 382 22.08 -4.93 5.93
C PRO A 382 21.97 -5.19 4.41
N GLU A 383 21.68 -6.41 3.96
CA GLU A 383 21.66 -6.79 2.54
C GLU A 383 20.62 -5.99 1.74
N ILE A 384 19.36 -5.98 2.19
CA ILE A 384 18.22 -5.40 1.44
C ILE A 384 17.84 -4.00 1.89
N ALA A 385 18.15 -3.63 3.14
CA ALA A 385 17.92 -2.31 3.73
C ALA A 385 18.91 -2.06 4.87
N ASP A 386 19.12 -0.78 5.22
CA ASP A 386 20.03 -0.40 6.32
C ASP A 386 19.36 -0.39 7.69
N ASP A 387 18.02 -0.34 7.75
CA ASP A 387 17.26 -0.26 8.97
C ASP A 387 15.98 -1.09 8.97
N ILE A 388 15.44 -1.32 10.15
CA ILE A 388 14.22 -2.11 10.37
C ILE A 388 12.95 -1.35 9.96
N VAL A 389 12.98 -0.01 9.93
CA VAL A 389 11.81 0.84 9.61
C VAL A 389 11.42 0.71 8.14
N ASN A 390 12.42 0.74 7.25
CA ASN A 390 12.20 0.51 5.82
C ASN A 390 11.62 -0.89 5.56
N ILE A 391 12.10 -1.91 6.25
CA ILE A 391 11.59 -3.28 6.13
C ILE A 391 10.14 -3.38 6.59
N ASP A 392 9.83 -2.87 7.78
CA ASP A 392 8.48 -2.96 8.34
C ASP A 392 7.48 -2.17 7.50
N ASN A 393 7.86 -0.99 7.05
CA ASN A 393 7.02 -0.19 6.16
C ASN A 393 6.81 -0.86 4.80
N ALA A 394 7.82 -1.52 4.24
CA ALA A 394 7.68 -2.27 2.99
C ALA A 394 6.63 -3.39 3.12
N VAL A 395 6.67 -4.15 4.20
CA VAL A 395 5.70 -5.22 4.47
C VAL A 395 4.29 -4.65 4.72
N LYS A 396 4.18 -3.63 5.60
CA LYS A 396 2.88 -3.02 5.92
C LYS A 396 2.21 -2.39 4.70
N TRP A 397 2.95 -1.58 3.96
CA TRP A 397 2.38 -0.80 2.85
C TRP A 397 2.27 -1.55 1.53
N GLY A 398 3.10 -2.59 1.33
CA GLY A 398 3.10 -3.43 0.14
C GLY A 398 2.00 -4.50 0.16
N PHE A 399 1.67 -5.01 1.36
CA PHE A 399 0.73 -6.11 1.51
C PHE A 399 -0.45 -5.80 2.44
N ASN A 400 -0.63 -4.55 2.86
CA ASN A 400 -1.67 -4.11 3.80
C ASN A 400 -1.67 -4.92 5.11
N HIS A 401 -0.48 -5.24 5.64
CA HIS A 401 -0.35 -5.86 6.95
C HIS A 401 -0.49 -4.79 8.05
N GLU A 402 -1.07 -5.17 9.18
CA GLU A 402 -1.18 -4.31 10.36
C GLU A 402 0.19 -4.08 11.02
N PHE A 403 1.05 -5.10 10.98
CA PHE A 403 2.40 -5.08 11.55
C PHE A 403 3.46 -5.41 10.49
N GLY A 404 4.60 -4.73 10.58
CA GLY A 404 5.82 -5.15 9.91
C GLY A 404 6.47 -6.34 10.62
N THR A 405 7.61 -6.80 10.13
CA THR A 405 8.28 -7.98 10.68
C THR A 405 8.80 -7.73 12.10
N PHE A 406 9.48 -6.62 12.34
CA PHE A 406 10.06 -6.30 13.65
C PHE A 406 8.99 -5.78 14.63
N GLU A 407 7.98 -5.06 14.14
CA GLU A 407 6.79 -4.75 14.95
C GLU A 407 6.07 -6.03 15.40
N LEU A 408 5.93 -7.04 14.52
CA LEU A 408 5.35 -8.34 14.88
C LEU A 408 6.21 -9.09 15.91
N TRP A 409 7.54 -8.94 15.85
CA TRP A 409 8.42 -9.51 16.84
C TRP A 409 8.17 -8.90 18.22
N ASP A 410 8.02 -7.58 18.29
CA ASP A 410 7.64 -6.89 19.53
C ASP A 410 6.24 -7.32 20.02
N VAL A 411 5.30 -7.52 19.11
CA VAL A 411 3.96 -8.04 19.42
C VAL A 411 4.03 -9.39 20.13
N ILE A 412 4.82 -10.33 19.64
CA ILE A 412 4.95 -11.66 20.28
C ILE A 412 5.93 -11.68 21.46
N GLY A 413 6.72 -10.61 21.63
CA GLY A 413 7.72 -10.43 22.68
C GLY A 413 9.07 -11.04 22.32
N VAL A 414 10.10 -10.18 22.21
CA VAL A 414 11.44 -10.59 21.76
C VAL A 414 12.06 -11.63 22.70
N GLU A 415 12.15 -11.34 24.00
CA GLU A 415 12.77 -12.25 24.99
C GLU A 415 12.08 -13.63 25.00
N LYS A 416 10.73 -13.63 25.02
CA LYS A 416 9.94 -14.85 25.06
C LYS A 416 10.10 -15.70 23.81
N SER A 417 10.06 -15.05 22.63
CA SER A 417 10.22 -15.75 21.36
C SER A 417 11.64 -16.30 21.17
N VAL A 418 12.66 -15.54 21.57
CA VAL A 418 14.06 -16.00 21.53
C VAL A 418 14.29 -17.20 22.47
N ALA A 419 13.71 -17.19 23.68
CA ALA A 419 13.78 -18.35 24.57
C ALA A 419 13.19 -19.60 23.87
N LYS A 420 12.00 -19.46 23.28
CA LYS A 420 11.37 -20.57 22.57
C LYS A 420 12.14 -20.97 21.30
N MET A 421 12.70 -20.03 20.54
CA MET A 421 13.56 -20.35 19.39
C MET A 421 14.78 -21.21 19.81
N ARG A 422 15.41 -20.87 20.95
CA ARG A 422 16.53 -21.66 21.51
C ARG A 422 16.09 -23.05 21.93
N GLU A 423 14.92 -23.17 22.58
CA GLU A 423 14.34 -24.49 22.95
C GLU A 423 14.09 -25.35 21.70
N ASP A 424 13.65 -24.72 20.59
CA ASP A 424 13.38 -25.39 19.31
C ASP A 424 14.68 -25.61 18.48
N GLY A 425 15.87 -25.21 18.97
CA GLY A 425 17.15 -25.36 18.30
C GLY A 425 17.33 -24.41 17.10
N LEU A 426 16.59 -23.31 17.03
CA LEU A 426 16.71 -22.31 15.97
C LEU A 426 17.85 -21.34 16.28
N GLU A 427 18.60 -20.96 15.25
CA GLU A 427 19.66 -19.97 15.34
C GLU A 427 19.09 -18.56 15.53
N ILE A 428 19.65 -17.82 16.48
CA ILE A 428 19.22 -16.46 16.77
C ILE A 428 20.02 -15.49 15.89
N PRO A 429 19.35 -14.64 15.10
CA PRO A 429 20.03 -13.68 14.26
C PRO A 429 20.95 -12.73 15.03
N PRO A 430 22.14 -12.37 14.49
CA PRO A 430 23.08 -11.49 15.18
C PRO A 430 22.49 -10.14 15.60
N LEU A 431 21.59 -9.58 14.79
CA LEU A 431 20.87 -8.34 15.11
C LEU A 431 20.05 -8.47 16.38
N VAL A 432 19.35 -9.58 16.55
CA VAL A 432 18.50 -9.84 17.73
C VAL A 432 19.37 -10.06 18.97
N GLN A 433 20.47 -10.79 18.81
CA GLN A 433 21.43 -10.99 19.90
C GLN A 433 22.02 -9.63 20.34
N LYS A 434 22.40 -8.76 19.39
CA LYS A 434 22.89 -7.40 19.66
C LYS A 434 21.87 -6.56 20.44
N LEU A 435 20.58 -6.65 20.08
CA LEU A 435 19.51 -5.95 20.80
C LEU A 435 19.44 -6.42 22.26
N LEU A 436 19.42 -7.73 22.49
CA LEU A 436 19.34 -8.30 23.84
C LEU A 436 20.59 -7.99 24.69
N ASP A 437 21.78 -8.09 24.09
CA ASP A 437 23.06 -7.79 24.75
C ASP A 437 23.17 -6.31 25.16
N SER A 438 22.48 -5.40 24.44
CA SER A 438 22.38 -3.99 24.83
C SER A 438 21.37 -3.73 25.96
N GLY A 439 20.76 -4.78 26.52
CA GLY A 439 19.75 -4.69 27.57
C GLY A 439 18.36 -4.23 27.11
N LYS A 440 18.15 -4.15 25.81
CA LYS A 440 16.87 -3.75 25.21
C LYS A 440 15.96 -4.96 25.02
N LYS A 441 14.63 -4.72 25.04
CA LYS A 441 13.60 -5.77 25.02
C LYS A 441 12.66 -5.70 23.84
N SER A 442 12.76 -4.65 23.03
CA SER A 442 11.89 -4.39 21.87
C SER A 442 12.67 -3.71 20.76
N PHE A 443 12.21 -3.87 19.53
CA PHE A 443 12.75 -3.16 18.36
C PHE A 443 12.28 -1.72 18.27
N TYR A 444 11.09 -1.44 18.83
CA TYR A 444 10.51 -0.10 18.85
C TYR A 444 10.18 0.33 20.27
N GLU A 445 10.34 1.62 20.51
CA GLU A 445 9.87 2.29 21.72
C GLU A 445 9.07 3.53 21.38
N HIS A 446 8.05 3.81 22.20
CA HIS A 446 7.28 5.04 22.15
C HIS A 446 7.55 5.85 23.40
N ARG A 447 8.10 7.06 23.25
CA ARG A 447 8.41 7.98 24.33
C ARG A 447 7.93 9.38 23.95
N GLU A 448 7.16 10.02 24.83
CA GLU A 448 6.72 11.42 24.66
C GLU A 448 6.09 11.69 23.28
N GLY A 449 5.28 10.76 22.78
CA GLY A 449 4.65 10.89 21.47
C GLY A 449 5.56 10.70 20.27
N ARG A 450 6.81 10.25 20.47
CA ARG A 450 7.78 9.94 19.42
C ARG A 450 8.02 8.43 19.36
N THR A 451 8.31 7.97 18.16
CA THR A 451 8.67 6.56 17.90
C THR A 451 10.18 6.46 17.71
N PHE A 452 10.79 5.52 18.42
CA PHE A 452 12.20 5.18 18.29
C PHE A 452 12.31 3.75 17.82
N TYR A 453 13.34 3.45 17.04
CA TYR A 453 13.66 2.10 16.58
C TYR A 453 15.08 1.73 16.94
N PHE A 454 15.34 0.44 17.12
CA PHE A 454 16.68 -0.08 17.36
C PHE A 454 17.53 0.07 16.10
N ASP A 455 18.49 1.00 16.14
CA ASP A 455 19.44 1.19 15.06
C ASP A 455 20.56 0.16 15.15
N VAL A 456 20.67 -0.67 14.11
CA VAL A 456 21.61 -1.78 14.03
C VAL A 456 23.07 -1.30 14.05
N ALA A 457 23.33 -0.12 13.46
CA ALA A 457 24.69 0.41 13.37
C ALA A 457 25.20 0.84 14.75
N THR A 458 24.43 1.63 15.48
CA THR A 458 24.81 2.15 16.80
C THR A 458 24.56 1.18 17.94
N GLY A 459 23.60 0.26 17.82
CA GLY A 459 23.16 -0.61 18.91
C GLY A 459 22.32 0.12 19.95
N ASP A 460 21.76 1.28 19.61
CA ASP A 460 20.91 2.10 20.48
C ASP A 460 19.64 2.53 19.75
N TYR A 461 18.70 3.14 20.47
CA TYR A 461 17.48 3.65 19.88
C TYR A 461 17.72 4.97 19.13
N LYS A 462 17.24 5.03 17.89
CA LYS A 462 17.22 6.22 17.04
C LYS A 462 15.77 6.65 16.79
N GLU A 463 15.50 7.94 16.83
CA GLU A 463 14.15 8.44 16.51
C GLU A 463 13.80 8.15 15.05
N VAL A 464 12.56 7.67 14.82
CA VAL A 464 11.99 7.61 13.48
C VAL A 464 11.73 9.03 13.02
N GLU A 465 12.38 9.45 11.95
CA GLU A 465 12.24 10.80 11.43
C GLU A 465 10.77 11.12 11.14
N PRO A 466 10.21 12.18 11.76
CA PRO A 466 8.85 12.59 11.48
C PRO A 466 8.71 13.03 10.02
N ARG A 467 7.65 12.59 9.37
CA ARG A 467 7.39 13.00 7.99
C ARG A 467 6.99 14.48 7.95
N PRO A 468 7.69 15.34 7.20
CA PRO A 468 7.39 16.76 7.14
C PRO A 468 5.95 17.01 6.67
N GLY A 469 5.20 17.86 7.38
CA GLY A 469 3.80 18.16 7.06
C GLY A 469 2.79 17.08 7.44
N VAL A 470 3.20 16.03 8.15
CA VAL A 470 2.31 15.00 8.68
C VAL A 470 2.19 15.13 10.20
N THR A 471 0.99 15.33 10.68
CA THR A 471 0.66 15.40 12.11
C THR A 471 0.08 14.07 12.58
N ILE A 472 0.66 13.46 13.60
CA ILE A 472 0.15 12.23 14.22
C ILE A 472 -0.63 12.59 15.49
N LEU A 473 -1.96 12.49 15.44
CA LEU A 473 -2.84 12.90 16.54
C LEU A 473 -2.57 12.12 17.83
N LYS A 474 -2.24 10.82 17.72
CA LYS A 474 -1.86 10.01 18.88
C LYS A 474 -0.64 10.60 19.59
N SER A 475 0.41 10.96 18.84
CA SER A 475 1.64 11.55 19.38
C SER A 475 1.38 12.88 20.09
N ILE A 476 0.54 13.75 19.49
CA ILE A 476 0.17 15.03 20.11
C ILE A 476 -0.61 14.82 21.41
N LYS A 477 -1.54 13.86 21.43
CA LYS A 477 -2.30 13.56 22.66
C LYS A 477 -1.42 13.04 23.80
N GLU A 478 -0.36 12.34 23.51
CA GLU A 478 0.63 11.87 24.50
C GLU A 478 1.49 13.03 25.04
N GLN A 479 1.62 14.10 24.28
CA GLN A 479 2.31 15.35 24.70
C GLN A 479 1.41 16.30 25.51
N THR A 480 0.26 15.85 25.99
CA THR A 480 -0.68 16.60 26.83
C THR A 480 -1.33 17.84 26.18
N LYS A 481 -1.41 17.90 24.86
CA LYS A 481 -2.06 19.00 24.12
C LYS A 481 -3.57 18.80 23.90
N VAL A 482 -4.24 17.99 24.72
CA VAL A 482 -5.69 17.79 24.66
C VAL A 482 -6.38 18.88 25.47
N ILE A 483 -7.16 19.73 24.77
CA ILE A 483 -7.91 20.82 25.38
C ILE A 483 -9.12 20.28 26.12
N LYS A 484 -9.90 19.41 25.47
CA LYS A 484 -11.07 18.74 26.05
C LYS A 484 -11.32 17.40 25.39
N LYS A 485 -11.84 16.45 26.16
CA LYS A 485 -12.15 15.09 25.71
C LYS A 485 -13.47 14.61 26.33
N ASN A 486 -14.26 13.86 25.55
CA ASN A 486 -15.36 13.04 26.05
C ASN A 486 -15.27 11.60 25.46
N ALA A 487 -16.31 10.79 25.62
CA ALA A 487 -16.30 9.40 25.15
C ALA A 487 -16.19 9.25 23.62
N SER A 488 -16.57 10.26 22.85
CA SER A 488 -16.72 10.18 21.39
C SER A 488 -15.82 11.12 20.60
N ALA A 489 -15.26 12.16 21.23
CA ALA A 489 -14.45 13.14 20.54
C ALA A 489 -13.44 13.84 21.46
N SER A 490 -12.38 14.40 20.87
CA SER A 490 -11.35 15.20 21.56
C SER A 490 -11.08 16.48 20.78
N LEU A 491 -10.94 17.60 21.47
CA LEU A 491 -10.38 18.83 20.91
C LEU A 491 -8.89 18.90 21.30
N ILE A 492 -8.03 19.02 20.30
CA ILE A 492 -6.58 18.88 20.43
C ILE A 492 -5.94 20.15 19.88
N ASP A 493 -4.98 20.73 20.60
CA ASP A 493 -4.15 21.81 20.10
C ASP A 493 -3.05 21.23 19.19
N LEU A 494 -3.05 21.61 17.91
CA LEU A 494 -2.02 21.18 16.93
C LEU A 494 -0.80 22.11 16.91
N GLY A 495 -0.84 23.21 17.65
CA GLY A 495 0.12 24.29 17.56
C GLY A 495 -0.27 25.33 16.50
N ASP A 496 0.53 26.42 16.42
CA ASP A 496 0.36 27.51 15.44
C ASP A 496 -1.06 28.10 15.37
N GLY A 497 -1.78 28.10 16.50
CA GLY A 497 -3.16 28.59 16.58
C GLY A 497 -4.21 27.70 15.93
N VAL A 498 -3.90 26.44 15.63
CA VAL A 498 -4.80 25.49 14.99
C VAL A 498 -5.26 24.43 15.99
N ALA A 499 -6.57 24.27 16.15
CA ALA A 499 -7.16 23.18 16.92
C ALA A 499 -7.72 22.08 16.01
N CYS A 500 -7.68 20.82 16.47
CA CYS A 500 -8.28 19.67 15.79
C CYS A 500 -9.39 19.05 16.64
N LEU A 501 -10.58 18.96 16.07
CA LEU A 501 -11.66 18.15 16.61
C LEU A 501 -11.58 16.74 16.01
N GLU A 502 -11.11 15.79 16.81
CA GLU A 502 -10.97 14.37 16.44
C GLU A 502 -12.19 13.58 16.92
N PHE A 503 -12.79 12.78 16.02
CA PHE A 503 -13.79 11.79 16.37
C PHE A 503 -13.12 10.44 16.65
N HIS A 504 -13.54 9.76 17.74
CA HIS A 504 -13.02 8.44 18.13
C HIS A 504 -14.09 7.54 18.76
N SER A 505 -15.37 7.79 18.49
CA SER A 505 -16.46 6.86 18.79
C SER A 505 -16.35 5.58 17.94
N LYS A 506 -17.06 4.51 18.29
CA LYS A 506 -17.09 3.29 17.46
C LYS A 506 -17.53 3.64 16.04
N MET A 507 -16.67 3.33 15.05
CA MET A 507 -16.82 3.68 13.62
C MET A 507 -17.00 5.20 13.38
N ASN A 508 -16.63 6.04 14.32
CA ASN A 508 -16.80 7.49 14.29
C ASN A 508 -18.27 7.92 14.04
N ALA A 509 -19.22 7.16 14.60
CA ALA A 509 -20.62 7.49 14.52
C ALA A 509 -20.91 8.79 15.29
N ILE A 510 -21.67 9.70 14.65
CA ILE A 510 -22.01 11.01 15.22
C ILE A 510 -23.17 10.84 16.20
N GLY A 511 -22.87 10.98 17.49
CA GLY A 511 -23.80 10.89 18.60
C GLY A 511 -23.89 12.18 19.42
N ALA A 512 -24.61 12.15 20.53
CA ALA A 512 -24.79 13.31 21.41
C ALA A 512 -23.46 13.89 21.92
N ASP A 513 -22.51 13.02 22.30
CA ASP A 513 -21.20 13.43 22.78
C ASP A 513 -20.38 14.10 21.68
N THR A 514 -20.44 13.58 20.44
CA THR A 514 -19.77 14.19 19.29
C THR A 514 -20.35 15.58 19.02
N ILE A 515 -21.69 15.72 19.00
CA ILE A 515 -22.36 17.02 18.80
C ILE A 515 -22.02 18.00 19.91
N SER A 516 -22.03 17.54 21.16
CA SER A 516 -21.66 18.38 22.32
C SER A 516 -20.22 18.91 22.18
N MET A 517 -19.28 18.04 21.73
CA MET A 517 -17.91 18.45 21.52
C MET A 517 -17.78 19.41 20.31
N MET A 518 -18.53 19.21 19.22
CA MET A 518 -18.57 20.14 18.09
C MET A 518 -18.98 21.55 18.55
N ASN A 519 -20.06 21.67 19.31
CA ASN A 519 -20.56 22.96 19.83
C ASN A 519 -19.50 23.62 20.75
N TYR A 520 -18.87 22.84 21.63
CA TYR A 520 -17.78 23.34 22.46
C TYR A 520 -16.60 23.81 21.62
N SER A 521 -16.19 23.03 20.62
CA SER A 521 -15.03 23.35 19.78
C SER A 521 -15.23 24.64 18.99
N VAL A 522 -16.44 24.90 18.48
CA VAL A 522 -16.75 26.15 17.77
C VAL A 522 -16.55 27.36 18.69
N LYS A 523 -17.03 27.28 19.93
CA LYS A 523 -16.88 28.37 20.91
C LYS A 523 -15.41 28.56 21.29
N GLU A 524 -14.74 27.48 21.67
CA GLU A 524 -13.34 27.51 22.12
C GLU A 524 -12.42 28.06 21.03
N VAL A 525 -12.62 27.63 19.78
CA VAL A 525 -11.81 28.11 18.66
C VAL A 525 -12.08 29.57 18.34
N GLY A 526 -13.33 30.01 18.46
CA GLY A 526 -13.66 31.44 18.28
C GLY A 526 -13.01 32.38 19.28
N GLU A 527 -12.66 31.88 20.47
CA GLU A 527 -12.04 32.65 21.55
C GLU A 527 -10.51 32.54 21.58
N ASN A 528 -9.96 31.34 21.25
CA ASN A 528 -8.57 30.99 21.59
C ASN A 528 -7.72 30.51 20.41
N PHE A 529 -8.28 30.29 19.20
CA PHE A 529 -7.56 29.75 18.06
C PHE A 529 -7.88 30.50 16.77
N GLU A 530 -7.00 30.34 15.76
CA GLU A 530 -7.16 30.92 14.42
C GLU A 530 -7.97 30.02 13.48
N ALA A 531 -7.90 28.69 13.69
CA ALA A 531 -8.53 27.71 12.82
C ALA A 531 -8.96 26.43 13.53
N LEU A 532 -10.01 25.78 13.00
CA LEU A 532 -10.49 24.45 13.40
C LEU A 532 -10.36 23.48 12.23
N VAL A 533 -9.67 22.37 12.48
CA VAL A 533 -9.68 21.19 11.61
C VAL A 533 -10.61 20.16 12.22
N ILE A 534 -11.54 19.60 11.45
CA ILE A 534 -12.34 18.45 11.85
C ILE A 534 -11.77 17.22 11.13
N GLY A 535 -11.23 16.28 11.89
CA GLY A 535 -10.52 15.14 11.30
C GLY A 535 -10.29 14.00 12.28
N ASN A 536 -9.83 12.87 11.74
CA ASN A 536 -9.34 11.75 12.53
C ASN A 536 -8.38 10.90 11.68
N GLN A 537 -7.70 9.95 12.32
CA GLN A 537 -6.76 9.03 11.67
C GLN A 537 -7.25 7.59 11.76
N SER A 538 -8.56 7.39 11.60
CA SER A 538 -9.24 6.09 11.53
C SER A 538 -9.50 5.70 10.08
N GLU A 539 -9.88 4.42 9.85
CA GLU A 539 -10.25 3.92 8.52
C GLU A 539 -11.42 4.70 7.89
N ASN A 540 -12.37 5.16 8.72
CA ASN A 540 -13.53 5.93 8.28
C ASN A 540 -13.53 7.30 8.96
N PHE A 541 -13.78 8.35 8.20
CA PHE A 541 -14.00 9.68 8.77
C PHE A 541 -15.21 9.66 9.70
N SER A 542 -16.35 9.15 9.22
CA SER A 542 -17.57 8.88 9.98
C SER A 542 -18.50 7.97 9.17
N VAL A 543 -19.24 7.10 9.85
CA VAL A 543 -20.34 6.32 9.23
C VAL A 543 -21.68 7.07 9.29
N GLY A 544 -21.67 8.34 9.70
CA GLY A 544 -22.87 9.17 9.83
C GLY A 544 -23.51 9.11 11.21
N ALA A 545 -24.81 9.47 11.29
CA ALA A 545 -25.54 9.56 12.54
C ALA A 545 -25.71 8.21 13.24
N ASN A 546 -25.63 8.21 14.57
CA ASN A 546 -25.92 7.04 15.37
C ASN A 546 -27.43 6.71 15.31
N ILE A 547 -27.77 5.63 14.60
CA ILE A 547 -29.15 5.19 14.34
C ILE A 547 -29.93 4.95 15.63
N MET A 548 -29.28 4.48 16.71
CA MET A 548 -29.96 4.30 18.02
C MET A 548 -30.48 5.60 18.60
N MET A 549 -29.82 6.72 18.36
CA MET A 549 -30.32 8.03 18.76
C MET A 549 -31.56 8.44 17.98
N LEU A 550 -31.63 8.14 16.70
CA LEU A 550 -32.81 8.38 15.87
C LEU A 550 -33.99 7.54 16.35
N LEU A 551 -33.77 6.26 16.69
CA LEU A 551 -34.80 5.37 17.24
C LEU A 551 -35.29 5.81 18.60
N LEU A 552 -34.42 6.25 19.51
CA LEU A 552 -34.81 6.78 20.83
C LEU A 552 -35.52 8.13 20.73
N GLY A 553 -35.18 8.96 19.74
CA GLY A 553 -35.86 10.22 19.43
C GLY A 553 -37.28 10.02 18.86
N THR A 554 -37.47 8.97 18.05
CA THR A 554 -38.77 8.62 17.47
C THR A 554 -39.71 7.90 18.46
N GLY A 555 -39.17 7.24 19.50
CA GLY A 555 -39.94 6.55 20.56
C GLY A 555 -40.55 7.47 21.61
N ARG A 556 -40.20 8.75 21.65
CA ARG A 556 -40.80 9.76 22.51
C ARG A 556 -41.73 10.67 21.70
N ARG A 557 -43.00 10.24 21.56
CA ARG A 557 -44.18 11.03 21.19
C ARG A 557 -44.21 11.66 19.78
N VAL A 558 -44.94 11.04 18.92
CA VAL A 558 -45.86 11.74 18.02
C VAL A 558 -46.85 12.55 18.92
N GLY A 559 -46.45 13.76 19.27
CA GLY A 559 -47.35 14.64 20.05
C GLY A 559 -46.57 15.60 20.95
N ARG A 560 -46.09 16.70 20.41
CA ARG A 560 -45.37 17.83 21.00
C ARG A 560 -43.84 17.74 20.84
N ASP A 561 -43.36 18.09 19.68
CA ASP A 561 -42.12 18.88 19.61
C ASP A 561 -41.88 19.39 18.19
N ARG A 562 -42.51 20.50 17.86
CA ARG A 562 -42.07 21.41 16.81
C ARG A 562 -40.66 21.96 17.08
N HIS A 563 -40.11 21.72 18.28
CA HIS A 563 -38.81 22.20 18.70
C HIS A 563 -37.64 21.33 18.23
N PHE A 564 -37.82 20.03 17.90
CA PHE A 564 -36.72 19.19 17.43
C PHE A 564 -36.41 19.43 15.93
N GLY A 565 -37.44 19.66 15.12
CA GLY A 565 -37.28 20.10 13.73
C GLY A 565 -36.68 21.51 13.63
N ALA A 566 -37.05 22.41 14.57
CA ALA A 566 -36.45 23.74 14.68
C ALA A 566 -34.98 23.69 15.12
N ALA A 567 -34.60 22.80 16.03
CA ALA A 567 -33.21 22.65 16.48
C ALA A 567 -32.28 22.05 15.40
N VAL A 568 -32.79 21.21 14.50
CA VAL A 568 -32.03 20.73 13.32
C VAL A 568 -31.96 21.83 12.26
N SER A 569 -33.06 22.58 12.06
CA SER A 569 -33.14 23.72 11.14
C SER A 569 -32.32 24.94 11.62
N GLU A 570 -32.35 25.25 12.93
CA GLU A 570 -31.48 26.28 13.53
C GLU A 570 -30.01 25.89 13.44
N ARG A 571 -29.67 24.59 13.54
CA ARG A 571 -28.31 24.09 13.41
C ARG A 571 -27.82 24.01 11.97
N GLU A 572 -28.70 23.83 10.99
CA GLU A 572 -28.37 24.06 9.58
C GLU A 572 -28.07 25.54 9.32
N HIS A 573 -28.78 26.44 10.02
CA HIS A 573 -28.50 27.88 9.94
C HIS A 573 -27.20 28.25 10.66
N GLU A 574 -26.88 27.62 11.79
CA GLU A 574 -25.58 27.75 12.47
C GLU A 574 -24.43 27.17 11.65
N SER A 575 -24.64 26.08 10.92
CA SER A 575 -23.63 25.53 9.99
C SER A 575 -23.42 26.42 8.75
N GLN A 576 -24.45 27.13 8.30
CA GLN A 576 -24.32 28.19 7.27
C GLN A 576 -23.60 29.42 7.83
N VAL A 577 -23.91 29.84 9.05
CA VAL A 577 -23.19 30.92 9.76
C VAL A 577 -21.73 30.54 10.03
N PHE A 578 -21.46 29.25 10.28
CA PHE A 578 -20.09 28.71 10.40
C PHE A 578 -19.32 28.79 9.07
N GLY A 579 -19.93 28.43 7.95
CA GLY A 579 -19.36 28.62 6.61
C GLY A 579 -19.08 30.10 6.29
N GLU A 580 -19.96 31.01 6.73
CA GLU A 580 -19.77 32.47 6.57
C GLU A 580 -18.76 33.06 7.55
N ALA A 581 -18.65 32.57 8.78
CA ALA A 581 -17.65 33.00 9.75
C ALA A 581 -16.22 32.60 9.32
N CYS A 582 -16.06 31.37 8.80
CA CYS A 582 -14.78 30.94 8.21
C CYS A 582 -14.40 31.76 6.96
N SER A 583 -15.39 32.17 6.16
CA SER A 583 -15.12 33.03 4.99
C SER A 583 -14.81 34.49 5.35
N ARG A 584 -15.35 35.01 6.47
CA ARG A 584 -15.11 36.38 6.96
C ARG A 584 -13.80 36.51 7.76
N GLY A 585 -13.34 35.44 8.43
CA GLY A 585 -12.04 35.39 9.10
C GLY A 585 -10.88 35.51 8.11
N ALA A 586 -11.01 34.86 6.95
CA ALA A 586 -10.03 34.90 5.88
C ALA A 586 -9.89 36.29 5.19
N SER A 587 -10.87 37.18 5.35
CA SER A 587 -10.88 38.51 4.74
C SER A 587 -10.34 39.65 5.61
N ARG A 588 -10.05 39.41 6.90
CA ARG A 588 -9.59 40.47 7.84
C ARG A 588 -8.07 40.61 8.01
N HIS A 589 -7.27 39.66 7.53
CA HIS A 589 -5.81 39.76 7.61
C HIS A 589 -5.15 39.46 6.26
N GLY A 590 -4.68 40.47 5.60
CA GLY A 590 -3.61 40.37 4.62
C GLY A 590 -4.02 40.58 3.17
N ALA A 591 -3.80 41.80 2.69
CA ALA A 591 -3.56 42.08 1.28
C ALA A 591 -2.39 41.26 0.76
N GLY A 592 -2.65 40.34 -0.20
CA GLY A 592 -1.61 39.77 -1.03
C GLY A 592 -1.56 38.25 -1.09
N ARG A 593 -2.49 37.66 -1.80
CA ARG A 593 -2.35 36.60 -2.82
C ARG A 593 -3.70 35.93 -3.08
N ARG A 594 -4.19 36.09 -4.30
CA ARG A 594 -5.45 35.48 -4.73
C ARG A 594 -5.27 33.96 -4.77
N LEU A 595 -5.96 33.24 -3.91
CA LEU A 595 -6.27 31.83 -4.06
C LEU A 595 -7.53 31.75 -4.95
N ARG A 596 -7.34 31.39 -6.20
CA ARG A 596 -8.42 30.86 -7.04
C ARG A 596 -8.51 29.37 -6.71
N ASP A 597 -9.52 28.96 -6.00
CA ASP A 597 -10.09 27.61 -5.98
C ASP A 597 -11.30 27.55 -5.03
N HIS A 598 -12.32 28.38 -5.32
CA HIS A 598 -13.60 28.38 -4.57
C HIS A 598 -14.68 27.48 -5.15
N ASP A 599 -14.45 26.78 -6.29
CA ASP A 599 -15.50 26.03 -6.98
C ASP A 599 -15.56 24.52 -6.67
N ALA A 600 -14.57 23.96 -5.99
CA ALA A 600 -14.55 22.52 -5.69
C ALA A 600 -15.51 22.10 -4.56
N TRP A 601 -15.94 23.04 -3.71
CA TRP A 601 -16.76 22.73 -2.52
C TRP A 601 -18.27 22.80 -2.75
N ARG A 602 -18.73 23.48 -3.79
CA ARG A 602 -20.17 23.61 -4.08
C ARG A 602 -20.81 22.42 -4.82
N GLN A 603 -20.04 21.48 -5.33
CA GLN A 603 -20.60 20.34 -6.08
C GLN A 603 -20.76 19.04 -5.25
N GLY A 604 -20.30 18.97 -4.01
CA GLY A 604 -20.44 17.80 -3.13
C GLY A 604 -21.79 17.66 -2.42
N SER A 605 -22.65 18.68 -2.46
CA SER A 605 -23.92 18.69 -1.70
C SER A 605 -25.18 18.45 -2.53
N ARG A 606 -25.04 18.02 -3.79
CA ARG A 606 -26.17 17.62 -4.65
C ARG A 606 -25.96 16.24 -5.26
N LEU A 607 -25.95 15.22 -4.46
CA LEU A 607 -26.35 13.84 -4.84
C LEU A 607 -26.77 13.15 -3.55
N GLY A 608 -28.08 12.85 -3.48
CA GLY A 608 -28.80 12.26 -2.37
C GLY A 608 -28.44 10.84 -2.02
#